data_912024fa926c95f94c977d04be88b415
#
_entry.id   912024fa926c95f94c977d04be88b415
#
_cell.length_a   1.000
_cell.length_b   1.000
_cell.length_c   1.000
_cell.angle_alpha   90.00
_cell.angle_beta   90.00
_cell.angle_gamma   90.00
#
_symmetry.space_group_name_H-M   'P 1'
#
loop_
_entity.id
_entity.type
_entity.pdbx_description
1 polymer ?
#
loop_
_entity_poly.entity_id
_entity_poly.type
_entity_poly.pdbx_seq_one_letter_code
_entity_poly.pdbx_strand_id
1 'polypeptide(L)' 'AVLPNAAINATAKVRTGCIVNFGAVIDHDVIIEKGVHLCINSVVKAYNRIAPFAKIEAGQVIFNNTFVME' A
#
# COMPACT_ATOMS: atom_id res chain seq x y z
N ALA A 1 -9.37 -4.89 4.07
CA ALA A 1 -8.92 -6.16 4.65
C ALA A 1 -7.39 -6.28 4.58
N VAL A 2 -6.79 -6.74 5.65
CA VAL A 2 -5.35 -7.01 5.69
C VAL A 2 -5.18 -8.52 5.79
N LEU A 3 -4.54 -9.10 4.79
CA LEU A 3 -4.41 -10.56 4.67
C LEU A 3 -3.11 -11.05 5.30
N PRO A 4 -2.97 -12.39 5.50
CA PRO A 4 -1.81 -12.95 6.20
C PRO A 4 -0.47 -12.53 5.61
N ASN A 5 0.52 -12.36 6.47
CA ASN A 5 1.89 -11.97 6.14
C ASN A 5 2.03 -10.59 5.52
N ALA A 6 0.96 -9.80 5.48
CA ALA A 6 1.07 -8.39 5.15
C ALA A 6 1.69 -7.65 6.35
N ALA A 7 2.56 -6.68 6.08
CA ALA A 7 3.20 -5.89 7.11
C ALA A 7 2.89 -4.42 6.91
N ILE A 8 2.35 -3.78 7.93
CA ILE A 8 2.01 -2.35 7.89
C ILE A 8 2.76 -1.67 9.02
N ASN A 9 3.60 -0.69 8.66
CA ASN A 9 4.33 0.07 9.66
C ASN A 9 3.37 0.92 10.52
N ALA A 10 3.72 1.13 11.78
CA ALA A 10 2.84 1.81 12.75
C ALA A 10 2.49 3.25 12.35
N THR A 11 3.31 3.92 11.57
CA THR A 11 3.05 5.30 11.12
C THR A 11 2.31 5.37 9.80
N ALA A 12 2.06 4.25 9.15
CA ALA A 12 1.29 4.21 7.91
C ALA A 12 -0.20 4.40 8.19
N LYS A 13 -0.89 5.01 7.24
CA LYS A 13 -2.34 5.20 7.31
C LYS A 13 -2.99 4.47 6.16
N VAL A 14 -3.87 3.54 6.49
CA VAL A 14 -4.61 2.76 5.50
C VAL A 14 -6.07 3.10 5.65
N ARG A 15 -6.64 3.72 4.63
CA ARG A 15 -8.01 4.21 4.67
C ARG A 15 -9.02 3.09 4.41
N THR A 16 -10.30 3.47 4.44
CA THR A 16 -11.43 2.55 4.33
C THR A 16 -11.44 1.79 2.99
N GLY A 17 -11.80 0.51 3.08
CA GLY A 17 -12.05 -0.31 1.88
C GLY A 17 -10.82 -0.78 1.14
N CYS A 18 -9.63 -0.60 1.72
CA CYS A 18 -8.41 -1.10 1.10
C CYS A 18 -8.27 -2.62 1.26
N ILE A 19 -7.58 -3.22 0.31
CA ILE A 19 -7.15 -4.62 0.39
C ILE A 19 -5.63 -4.63 0.40
N VAL A 20 -5.06 -5.12 1.50
CA VAL A 20 -3.61 -5.34 1.62
C VAL A 20 -3.39 -6.83 1.54
N ASN A 21 -3.04 -7.30 0.37
CA ASN A 21 -3.03 -8.73 0.04
C ASN A 21 -1.82 -9.45 0.66
N PHE A 22 -1.73 -10.77 0.46
CA PHE A 22 -0.68 -11.59 1.08
C PHE A 22 0.70 -11.03 0.85
N GLY A 23 1.47 -10.90 1.94
CA GLY A 23 2.87 -10.48 1.87
C GLY A 23 3.13 -9.05 1.41
N ALA A 24 2.09 -8.24 1.21
CA ALA A 24 2.29 -6.83 0.86
C ALA A 24 2.94 -6.09 2.04
N VAL A 25 3.81 -5.14 1.75
CA VAL A 25 4.54 -4.38 2.77
C VAL A 25 4.29 -2.89 2.57
N ILE A 26 3.86 -2.22 3.64
CA ILE A 26 3.67 -0.78 3.65
C ILE A 26 4.65 -0.20 4.68
N ASP A 27 5.57 0.61 4.21
CA ASP A 27 6.61 1.20 5.03
C ASP A 27 6.10 2.41 5.82
N HIS A 28 6.99 3.08 6.55
CA HIS A 28 6.61 4.19 7.41
C HIS A 28 6.20 5.45 6.64
N ASP A 29 5.33 6.25 7.24
CA ASP A 29 4.88 7.52 6.68
C ASP A 29 4.26 7.38 5.27
N VAL A 30 3.51 6.31 5.07
CA VAL A 30 2.76 6.06 3.83
C VAL A 30 1.29 6.31 4.08
N ILE A 31 0.61 6.90 3.10
CA ILE A 31 -0.85 7.04 3.11
C ILE A 31 -1.42 6.22 1.97
N ILE A 32 -2.24 5.25 2.31
CA ILE A 32 -2.99 4.46 1.34
C ILE A 32 -4.42 4.95 1.37
N GLU A 33 -4.85 5.59 0.30
CA GLU A 33 -6.20 6.18 0.23
C GLU A 33 -7.27 5.10 0.07
N LYS A 34 -8.53 5.50 0.17
CA LYS A 34 -9.67 4.57 0.17
C LYS A 34 -9.69 3.70 -1.09
N GLY A 35 -10.12 2.45 -0.92
CA GLY A 35 -10.37 1.54 -2.03
C GLY A 35 -9.14 1.06 -2.79
N VAL A 36 -7.94 1.30 -2.27
CA VAL A 36 -6.71 0.84 -2.91
C VAL A 36 -6.56 -0.67 -2.75
N HIS A 37 -6.09 -1.33 -3.79
CA HIS A 37 -5.76 -2.75 -3.74
C HIS A 37 -4.25 -2.93 -3.92
N LEU A 38 -3.57 -3.34 -2.85
CA LEU A 38 -2.17 -3.73 -2.90
C LEU A 38 -2.10 -5.23 -3.12
N CYS A 39 -1.67 -5.64 -4.30
CA CYS A 39 -1.66 -7.05 -4.66
C CYS A 39 -0.54 -7.82 -3.95
N ILE A 40 -0.50 -9.12 -4.16
CA ILE A 40 0.43 -10.04 -3.47
C ILE A 40 1.87 -9.55 -3.59
N ASN A 41 2.56 -9.49 -2.45
CA ASN A 41 3.99 -9.14 -2.37
C ASN A 41 4.34 -7.78 -2.98
N SER A 42 3.39 -6.87 -3.09
CA SER A 42 3.69 -5.50 -3.46
C SER A 42 4.37 -4.77 -2.30
N VAL A 43 5.19 -3.77 -2.60
CA VAL A 43 5.92 -3.01 -1.59
C VAL A 43 5.71 -1.53 -1.83
N VAL A 44 5.25 -0.81 -0.82
CA VAL A 44 5.15 0.64 -0.86
C VAL A 44 6.18 1.20 0.11
N LYS A 45 7.22 1.81 -0.42
CA LYS A 45 8.30 2.35 0.41
C LYS A 45 7.88 3.66 1.07
N ALA A 46 8.72 4.17 1.95
CA ALA A 46 8.38 5.30 2.81
C ALA A 46 8.01 6.58 2.05
N TYR A 47 7.20 7.42 2.67
CA TYR A 47 6.81 8.74 2.21
C TYR A 47 6.02 8.74 0.90
N ASN A 48 5.22 7.71 0.68
CA ASN A 48 4.37 7.62 -0.49
C ASN A 48 2.92 7.93 -0.15
N ARG A 49 2.18 8.35 -1.16
CA ARG A 49 0.73 8.43 -1.09
C ARG A 49 0.16 7.72 -2.32
N ILE A 50 -0.72 6.77 -2.07
CA ILE A 50 -1.38 6.01 -3.14
C ILE A 50 -2.79 6.55 -3.29
N ALA A 51 -3.12 7.04 -4.48
CA ALA A 51 -4.40 7.69 -4.77
C ALA A 51 -5.57 6.73 -4.59
N PRO A 52 -6.78 7.26 -4.32
CA PRO A 52 -7.96 6.41 -4.14
C PRO A 52 -8.18 5.48 -5.33
N PHE A 53 -8.56 4.24 -5.02
CA PHE A 53 -8.90 3.19 -5.98
C PHE A 53 -7.78 2.73 -6.88
N ALA A 54 -6.54 3.15 -6.62
CA ALA A 54 -5.40 2.66 -7.37
C ALA A 54 -5.15 1.17 -7.08
N LYS A 55 -4.53 0.49 -8.03
CA LYS A 55 -4.15 -0.91 -7.88
C LYS A 55 -2.65 -1.03 -8.09
N ILE A 56 -1.97 -1.59 -7.09
CA ILE A 56 -0.55 -1.88 -7.17
C ILE A 56 -0.42 -3.36 -7.49
N GLU A 57 0.22 -3.68 -8.62
CA GLU A 57 0.31 -5.04 -9.10
C GLU A 57 1.19 -5.93 -8.22
N ALA A 58 1.01 -7.24 -8.36
CA ALA A 58 1.78 -8.20 -7.58
C ALA A 58 3.28 -8.01 -7.81
N GLY A 59 4.04 -7.99 -6.71
CA GLY A 59 5.49 -7.83 -6.76
C GLY A 59 5.98 -6.45 -7.11
N GLN A 60 5.10 -5.49 -7.36
CA GLN A 60 5.51 -4.14 -7.71
C GLN A 60 6.09 -3.41 -6.51
N VAL A 61 7.14 -2.62 -6.73
CA VAL A 61 7.76 -1.80 -5.70
C VAL A 61 7.56 -0.33 -6.03
N ILE A 62 6.94 0.40 -5.12
CA ILE A 62 6.77 1.86 -5.23
C ILE A 62 7.87 2.51 -4.41
N PHE A 63 8.76 3.23 -5.07
CA PHE A 63 9.92 3.84 -4.41
C PHE A 63 9.51 5.08 -3.59
N ASN A 64 10.43 5.51 -2.72
CA ASN A 64 10.18 6.64 -1.82
C ASN A 64 9.77 7.90 -2.58
N ASN A 65 8.85 8.66 -1.99
CA ASN A 65 8.39 9.94 -2.53
C ASN A 65 7.80 9.85 -3.94
N THR A 66 7.28 8.70 -4.31
CA THR A 66 6.54 8.54 -5.56
C THR A 66 5.06 8.72 -5.26
N PHE A 67 4.41 9.64 -5.96
CA PHE A 67 2.96 9.81 -5.83
C PHE A 67 2.27 9.00 -6.91
N VAL A 68 1.49 8.00 -6.50
CA VAL A 68 0.83 7.10 -7.44
C VAL A 68 -0.60 7.57 -7.66
N MET A 69 -0.90 7.93 -8.89
CA MET A 69 -2.25 8.23 -9.37
C MET A 69 -2.92 6.94 -9.84
N GLU A 70 -4.23 6.90 -9.75
CA GLU A 70 -4.97 5.73 -10.22
C GLU A 70 -4.93 5.59 -11.75
#